data_bdbee73a5a2bb06af3ba3ad0b30971cb
#
_entry.id   bdbee73a5a2bb06af3ba3ad0b30971cb
#
_cell.length_a   1.000
_cell.length_b   1.000
_cell.length_c   1.000
_cell.angle_alpha   90.00
_cell.angle_beta   90.00
_cell.angle_gamma   90.00
#
_symmetry.space_group_name_H-M   'P 1'
#
loop_
_entity.id
_entity.type
_entity.pdbx_description
1 polymer ?
#
loop_
_entity_poly.entity_id
_entity_poly.type
_entity_poly.pdbx_seq_one_letter_code
_entity_poly.pdbx_strand_id
1 'polypeptide(L)'
;MPSSSSHSSAPGAPQRVGVELARSACTVRAVCDKDLPAITAIYAHHVCTGTASFEEVPPDEAEMRTRCAKVLDAGLPYLVAERDGKLLGYAYATHYRPRSAYRFTLEDSVYIAADATGQGVGRALLLTLIAHCEGGPWRQLIANVGDSGNAASLALHTACGFVQAGMLKSVGFKFGRWIDTVLMQRPLSAGDTTRPA
;
A
#
# COMPACT_ATOMS: atom_id res chain seq x y z
N MET A 1 11.03 -77.33 14.98
CA MET A 1 9.83 -76.87 14.27
C MET A 1 9.65 -75.43 14.62
N PRO A 2 10.08 -74.43 13.76
CA PRO A 2 9.78 -73.03 14.00
C PRO A 2 8.54 -72.64 13.23
N SER A 3 7.65 -71.96 13.92
CA SER A 3 6.40 -71.37 13.39
C SER A 3 6.65 -70.04 12.70
N SER A 4 6.27 -69.94 11.45
CA SER A 4 6.31 -68.77 10.61
C SER A 4 5.16 -67.82 10.94
N SER A 5 5.51 -66.59 11.34
CA SER A 5 4.59 -65.45 11.50
C SER A 5 4.54 -64.65 10.23
N SER A 6 3.41 -64.65 9.55
CA SER A 6 3.12 -63.82 8.37
C SER A 6 2.74 -62.42 8.81
N HIS A 7 3.55 -61.40 8.41
CA HIS A 7 3.19 -60.00 8.55
C HIS A 7 2.35 -59.54 7.33
N SER A 8 1.12 -59.20 7.61
CA SER A 8 0.21 -58.55 6.65
C SER A 8 0.49 -57.05 6.64
N SER A 9 0.96 -56.56 5.50
CA SER A 9 1.13 -55.11 5.28
C SER A 9 -0.19 -54.50 4.83
N ALA A 10 -0.67 -53.51 5.57
CA ALA A 10 -1.85 -52.73 5.20
C ALA A 10 -1.51 -51.74 4.04
N PRO A 11 -2.42 -51.46 3.11
CA PRO A 11 -2.18 -50.54 2.01
C PRO A 11 -2.19 -49.09 2.52
N GLY A 12 -1.13 -48.34 2.14
CA GLY A 12 -0.96 -46.93 2.46
C GLY A 12 -2.08 -46.05 1.90
N ALA A 13 -2.55 -45.15 2.75
CA ALA A 13 -3.52 -44.12 2.37
C ALA A 13 -2.96 -43.21 1.27
N PRO A 14 -3.78 -42.72 0.33
CA PRO A 14 -3.30 -41.84 -0.73
C PRO A 14 -2.87 -40.49 -0.15
N GLN A 15 -1.61 -40.12 -0.37
CA GLN A 15 -1.09 -38.79 -0.09
C GLN A 15 -1.83 -37.79 -0.99
N ARG A 16 -2.56 -36.85 -0.37
CA ARG A 16 -3.09 -35.69 -1.05
C ARG A 16 -1.91 -34.79 -1.44
N VAL A 17 -1.51 -34.85 -2.69
CA VAL A 17 -0.63 -33.86 -3.29
C VAL A 17 -1.46 -32.56 -3.38
N GLY A 18 -1.28 -31.70 -2.41
CA GLY A 18 -1.80 -30.34 -2.46
C GLY A 18 -1.08 -29.60 -3.59
N VAL A 19 -1.75 -29.38 -4.70
CA VAL A 19 -1.31 -28.43 -5.72
C VAL A 19 -1.45 -27.04 -5.10
N GLU A 20 -0.37 -26.54 -4.51
CA GLU A 20 -0.24 -25.14 -4.12
C GLU A 20 -0.17 -24.36 -5.43
N LEU A 21 -1.33 -23.85 -5.89
CA LEU A 21 -1.41 -22.91 -7.01
C LEU A 21 -0.56 -21.70 -6.60
N ALA A 22 0.63 -21.59 -7.18
CA ALA A 22 1.47 -20.41 -7.05
C ALA A 22 0.61 -19.20 -7.41
N ARG A 23 0.29 -18.37 -6.41
CA ARG A 23 -0.50 -17.15 -6.62
C ARG A 23 0.27 -16.29 -7.59
N SER A 24 -0.29 -16.09 -8.79
CA SER A 24 0.30 -15.23 -9.82
C SER A 24 0.68 -13.87 -9.20
N ALA A 25 1.92 -13.44 -9.41
CA ALA A 25 2.37 -12.15 -8.91
C ALA A 25 1.50 -11.04 -9.53
N CYS A 26 1.16 -10.01 -8.74
CA CYS A 26 0.47 -8.86 -9.31
C CYS A 26 1.44 -8.03 -10.17
N THR A 27 0.94 -7.45 -11.25
CA THR A 27 1.67 -6.48 -12.08
C THR A 27 1.40 -5.08 -11.56
N VAL A 28 2.45 -4.28 -11.33
CA VAL A 28 2.33 -2.85 -10.99
C VAL A 28 2.66 -2.03 -12.24
N ARG A 29 1.77 -1.07 -12.56
CA ARG A 29 1.91 -0.20 -13.73
C ARG A 29 1.38 1.21 -13.44
N ALA A 30 1.69 2.14 -14.33
CA ALA A 30 1.08 3.47 -14.28
C ALA A 30 -0.46 3.37 -14.44
N VAL A 31 -1.15 4.30 -13.77
CA VAL A 31 -2.60 4.46 -13.88
C VAL A 31 -3.00 4.87 -15.30
N CYS A 32 -4.21 4.51 -15.71
CA CYS A 32 -4.86 5.03 -16.90
C CYS A 32 -6.36 5.27 -16.62
N ASP A 33 -7.03 6.00 -17.52
CA ASP A 33 -8.43 6.44 -17.31
C ASP A 33 -9.41 5.32 -16.97
N LYS A 34 -9.23 4.14 -17.57
CA LYS A 34 -10.08 2.98 -17.31
C LYS A 34 -9.99 2.43 -15.87
N ASP A 35 -8.96 2.84 -15.12
CA ASP A 35 -8.75 2.38 -13.74
C ASP A 35 -9.56 3.19 -12.72
N LEU A 36 -9.99 4.42 -13.09
CA LEU A 36 -10.62 5.35 -12.17
C LEU A 36 -11.89 4.82 -11.50
N PRO A 37 -12.79 4.09 -12.17
CA PRO A 37 -13.95 3.52 -11.49
C PRO A 37 -13.55 2.55 -10.36
N ALA A 38 -12.55 1.68 -10.59
CA ALA A 38 -12.06 0.73 -9.59
C ALA A 38 -11.30 1.44 -8.46
N ILE A 39 -10.47 2.45 -8.78
CA ILE A 39 -9.78 3.29 -7.79
C ILE A 39 -10.80 3.98 -6.88
N THR A 40 -11.85 4.57 -7.46
CA THR A 40 -12.93 5.24 -6.72
C THR A 40 -13.63 4.26 -5.77
N ALA A 41 -13.96 3.06 -6.24
CA ALA A 41 -14.59 2.04 -5.42
C ALA A 41 -13.70 1.58 -4.24
N ILE A 42 -12.39 1.38 -4.48
CA ILE A 42 -11.44 1.04 -3.43
C ILE A 42 -11.35 2.17 -2.40
N TYR A 43 -11.22 3.43 -2.84
CA TYR A 43 -11.13 4.56 -1.94
C TYR A 43 -12.42 4.75 -1.13
N ALA A 44 -13.58 4.67 -1.77
CA ALA A 44 -14.88 4.75 -1.10
C ALA A 44 -15.03 3.70 0.00
N HIS A 45 -14.57 2.47 -0.23
CA HIS A 45 -14.54 1.44 0.80
C HIS A 45 -13.73 1.89 2.02
N HIS A 46 -12.50 2.39 1.83
CA HIS A 46 -11.65 2.86 2.94
C HIS A 46 -12.25 4.08 3.66
N VAL A 47 -12.92 4.98 2.93
CA VAL A 47 -13.61 6.13 3.54
C VAL A 47 -14.78 5.66 4.41
N CYS A 48 -15.59 4.73 3.91
CA CYS A 48 -16.81 4.29 4.62
C CYS A 48 -16.56 3.30 5.76
N THR A 49 -15.44 2.53 5.73
CA THR A 49 -15.26 1.41 6.66
C THR A 49 -14.00 1.50 7.53
N GLY A 50 -13.07 2.40 7.19
CA GLY A 50 -11.77 2.44 7.84
C GLY A 50 -11.30 3.83 8.24
N THR A 51 -10.15 3.85 8.90
CA THR A 51 -9.45 5.06 9.36
C THR A 51 -8.20 5.39 8.55
N ALA A 52 -7.95 4.66 7.46
CA ALA A 52 -6.85 4.95 6.54
C ALA A 52 -7.05 6.28 5.79
N SER A 53 -8.30 6.74 5.67
CA SER A 53 -8.64 8.09 5.23
C SER A 53 -9.45 8.79 6.31
N PHE A 54 -9.19 10.08 6.52
CA PHE A 54 -9.97 10.91 7.44
C PHE A 54 -11.16 11.61 6.76
N GLU A 55 -11.38 11.35 5.46
CA GLU A 55 -12.62 11.75 4.79
C GLU A 55 -13.80 10.95 5.34
N GLU A 56 -14.95 11.61 5.48
CA GLU A 56 -16.20 11.01 5.98
C GLU A 56 -17.17 10.71 4.85
N VAL A 57 -17.07 11.45 3.75
CA VAL A 57 -17.88 11.26 2.53
C VAL A 57 -16.96 10.87 1.38
N PRO A 58 -17.18 9.72 0.73
CA PRO A 58 -16.32 9.32 -0.37
C PRO A 58 -16.51 10.25 -1.57
N PRO A 59 -15.41 10.64 -2.26
CA PRO A 59 -15.50 11.41 -3.50
C PRO A 59 -16.11 10.56 -4.62
N ASP A 60 -16.70 11.23 -5.58
CA ASP A 60 -17.14 10.61 -6.82
C ASP A 60 -15.98 10.39 -7.81
N GLU A 61 -16.27 9.75 -8.95
CA GLU A 61 -15.24 9.48 -9.96
C GLU A 61 -14.69 10.77 -10.58
N ALA A 62 -15.49 11.82 -10.72
CA ALA A 62 -15.05 13.08 -11.31
C ALA A 62 -14.01 13.79 -10.40
N GLU A 63 -14.26 13.79 -9.10
CA GLU A 63 -13.29 14.28 -8.12
C GLU A 63 -12.04 13.41 -8.07
N MET A 64 -12.16 12.07 -8.10
CA MET A 64 -10.99 11.17 -8.13
C MET A 64 -10.17 11.35 -9.40
N ARG A 65 -10.79 11.59 -10.55
CA ARG A 65 -10.12 11.95 -11.80
C ARG A 65 -9.34 13.25 -11.66
N THR A 66 -9.93 14.25 -11.06
CA THR A 66 -9.30 15.55 -10.81
C THR A 66 -8.08 15.40 -9.88
N ARG A 67 -8.19 14.59 -8.82
CA ARG A 67 -7.06 14.30 -7.91
C ARG A 67 -5.94 13.55 -8.61
N CYS A 68 -6.29 12.54 -9.40
CA CYS A 68 -5.31 11.78 -10.19
C CYS A 68 -4.57 12.69 -11.18
N ALA A 69 -5.30 13.53 -11.94
CA ALA A 69 -4.69 14.47 -12.87
C ALA A 69 -3.72 15.42 -12.16
N LYS A 70 -4.07 15.99 -11.00
CA LYS A 70 -3.16 16.85 -10.22
C LYS A 70 -1.85 16.17 -9.85
N VAL A 71 -1.88 14.87 -9.51
CA VAL A 71 -0.66 14.10 -9.21
C VAL A 71 0.19 13.94 -10.46
N LEU A 72 -0.42 13.56 -11.58
CA LEU A 72 0.27 13.35 -12.86
C LEU A 72 0.83 14.66 -13.43
N ASP A 73 0.09 15.76 -13.36
CA ASP A 73 0.52 17.09 -13.79
C ASP A 73 1.70 17.62 -12.98
N ALA A 74 1.82 17.21 -11.71
CA ALA A 74 2.98 17.49 -10.87
C ALA A 74 4.20 16.60 -11.20
N GLY A 75 4.12 15.73 -12.19
CA GLY A 75 5.17 14.78 -12.57
C GLY A 75 5.40 13.67 -11.54
N LEU A 76 4.40 13.40 -10.69
CA LEU A 76 4.49 12.43 -9.61
C LEU A 76 3.87 11.07 -10.01
N PRO A 77 4.36 9.96 -9.47
CA PRO A 77 3.86 8.64 -9.81
C PRO A 77 2.45 8.39 -9.24
N TYR A 78 1.59 7.82 -10.07
CA TYR A 78 0.31 7.24 -9.71
C TYR A 78 0.25 5.83 -10.28
N LEU A 79 0.25 4.81 -9.43
CA LEU A 79 0.45 3.41 -9.78
C LEU A 79 -0.77 2.58 -9.40
N VAL A 80 -1.04 1.54 -10.18
CA VAL A 80 -2.05 0.52 -9.88
C VAL A 80 -1.41 -0.86 -9.88
N ALA A 81 -1.93 -1.74 -9.04
CA ALA A 81 -1.60 -3.16 -9.06
C ALA A 81 -2.78 -3.95 -9.62
N GLU A 82 -2.52 -4.81 -10.60
CA GLU A 82 -3.55 -5.66 -11.19
C GLU A 82 -3.13 -7.12 -11.26
N ARG A 83 -4.12 -8.00 -11.30
CA ARG A 83 -3.97 -9.44 -11.55
C ARG A 83 -5.19 -9.91 -12.34
N ASP A 84 -4.96 -10.59 -13.44
CA ASP A 84 -6.02 -11.15 -14.31
C ASP A 84 -7.08 -10.10 -14.72
N GLY A 85 -6.62 -8.87 -15.01
CA GLY A 85 -7.49 -7.74 -15.37
C GLY A 85 -8.25 -7.09 -14.20
N LYS A 86 -8.11 -7.60 -12.98
CA LYS A 86 -8.71 -7.02 -11.77
C LYS A 86 -7.73 -6.11 -11.07
N LEU A 87 -8.14 -4.88 -10.75
CA LEU A 87 -7.38 -3.94 -9.94
C LEU A 87 -7.44 -4.34 -8.46
N LEU A 88 -6.27 -4.50 -7.85
CA LEU A 88 -6.09 -4.98 -6.48
C LEU A 88 -5.75 -3.86 -5.50
N GLY A 89 -5.31 -2.71 -6.00
CA GLY A 89 -4.94 -1.57 -5.19
C GLY A 89 -4.23 -0.52 -6.02
N TYR A 90 -3.94 0.61 -5.40
CA TYR A 90 -3.22 1.70 -6.02
C TYR A 90 -2.36 2.45 -5.00
N ALA A 91 -1.35 3.17 -5.49
CA ALA A 91 -0.49 4.03 -4.68
C ALA A 91 -0.08 5.26 -5.49
N TYR A 92 0.12 6.38 -4.81
CA TYR A 92 0.61 7.60 -5.43
C TYR A 92 1.44 8.41 -4.44
N ALA A 93 2.21 9.37 -4.97
CA ALA A 93 2.92 10.34 -4.15
C ALA A 93 2.38 11.75 -4.40
N THR A 94 2.45 12.60 -3.38
CA THR A 94 2.13 14.03 -3.46
C THR A 94 3.25 14.83 -2.81
N HIS A 95 3.33 16.14 -3.09
CA HIS A 95 4.18 17.03 -2.30
C HIS A 95 3.68 17.09 -0.85
N TYR A 96 4.57 16.90 0.11
CA TYR A 96 4.22 16.82 1.53
C TYR A 96 3.53 18.08 2.06
N ARG A 97 4.01 19.27 1.69
CA ARG A 97 3.44 20.56 2.09
C ARG A 97 3.69 21.63 1.02
N PRO A 98 2.84 22.67 0.92
CA PRO A 98 2.91 23.63 -0.18
C PRO A 98 4.06 24.64 -0.11
N ARG A 99 4.76 24.75 1.04
CA ARG A 99 5.84 25.73 1.18
C ARG A 99 7.11 25.24 0.47
N SER A 100 7.82 26.14 -0.19
CA SER A 100 8.97 25.82 -1.06
C SER A 100 10.11 25.07 -0.37
N ALA A 101 10.32 25.26 0.92
CA ALA A 101 11.32 24.51 1.68
C ALA A 101 11.04 23.00 1.75
N TYR A 102 9.77 22.56 1.54
CA TYR A 102 9.39 21.14 1.49
C TYR A 102 9.44 20.53 0.09
N ARG A 103 9.92 21.24 -0.94
CA ARG A 103 9.88 20.78 -2.35
C ARG A 103 10.58 19.45 -2.62
N PHE A 104 11.48 19.02 -1.74
CA PHE A 104 12.20 17.75 -1.84
C PHE A 104 11.61 16.63 -0.98
N THR A 105 10.44 16.85 -0.38
CA THR A 105 9.74 15.90 0.46
C THR A 105 8.40 15.53 -0.17
N LEU A 106 8.17 14.24 -0.30
CA LEU A 106 6.90 13.67 -0.76
C LEU A 106 6.15 13.01 0.39
N GLU A 107 4.86 12.81 0.17
CA GLU A 107 3.98 11.98 1.00
C GLU A 107 3.39 10.88 0.14
N ASP A 108 3.41 9.63 0.62
CA ASP A 108 2.79 8.51 -0.06
C ASP A 108 1.37 8.24 0.41
N SER A 109 0.62 7.58 -0.45
CA SER A 109 -0.69 7.00 -0.16
C SER A 109 -0.79 5.64 -0.81
N VAL A 110 -1.24 4.64 -0.05
CA VAL A 110 -1.44 3.26 -0.52
C VAL A 110 -2.79 2.74 -0.08
N TYR A 111 -3.59 2.27 -1.03
CA TYR A 111 -4.92 1.71 -0.79
C TYR A 111 -5.07 0.37 -1.48
N ILE A 112 -5.50 -0.65 -0.73
CA ILE A 112 -5.63 -2.03 -1.21
C ILE A 112 -7.10 -2.44 -1.17
N ALA A 113 -7.57 -3.10 -2.22
CA ALA A 113 -8.91 -3.67 -2.23
C ALA A 113 -9.09 -4.65 -1.07
N ALA A 114 -10.27 -4.65 -0.44
CA ALA A 114 -10.52 -5.44 0.78
C ALA A 114 -10.21 -6.93 0.63
N ASP A 115 -10.48 -7.49 -0.55
CA ASP A 115 -10.25 -8.90 -0.87
C ASP A 115 -8.82 -9.20 -1.36
N ALA A 116 -7.95 -8.18 -1.47
CA ALA A 116 -6.55 -8.30 -1.87
C ALA A 116 -5.55 -8.04 -0.74
N THR A 117 -6.03 -7.80 0.49
CA THR A 117 -5.17 -7.61 1.66
C THR A 117 -4.40 -8.88 2.02
N GLY A 118 -3.21 -8.73 2.61
CA GLY A 118 -2.37 -9.88 3.01
C GLY A 118 -1.75 -10.69 1.86
N GLN A 119 -1.87 -10.20 0.59
CA GLN A 119 -1.37 -10.89 -0.61
C GLN A 119 -0.09 -10.29 -1.19
N GLY A 120 0.59 -9.40 -0.46
CA GLY A 120 1.82 -8.75 -0.92
C GLY A 120 1.62 -7.55 -1.85
N VAL A 121 0.37 -7.23 -2.23
CA VAL A 121 0.03 -6.14 -3.16
C VAL A 121 0.53 -4.78 -2.67
N GLY A 122 0.30 -4.46 -1.39
CA GLY A 122 0.77 -3.21 -0.79
C GLY A 122 2.28 -3.06 -0.86
N ARG A 123 3.02 -4.14 -0.61
CA ARG A 123 4.48 -4.14 -0.69
C ARG A 123 4.97 -3.93 -2.13
N ALA A 124 4.35 -4.57 -3.10
CA ALA A 124 4.70 -4.38 -4.51
C ALA A 124 4.45 -2.94 -4.96
N LEU A 125 3.29 -2.35 -4.62
CA LEU A 125 2.96 -0.96 -4.92
C LEU A 125 3.95 0.01 -4.27
N LEU A 126 4.18 -0.12 -2.96
CA LEU A 126 5.02 0.84 -2.23
C LEU A 126 6.48 0.77 -2.66
N LEU A 127 7.05 -0.42 -2.90
CA LEU A 127 8.41 -0.55 -3.41
C LEU A 127 8.57 0.05 -4.81
N THR A 128 7.58 -0.15 -5.71
CA THR A 128 7.58 0.45 -7.04
C THR A 128 7.45 1.97 -6.96
N LEU A 129 6.59 2.49 -6.07
CA LEU A 129 6.44 3.92 -5.83
C LEU A 129 7.76 4.54 -5.35
N ILE A 130 8.40 3.91 -4.37
CA ILE A 130 9.70 4.34 -3.85
C ILE A 130 10.75 4.42 -4.97
N ALA A 131 10.85 3.37 -5.80
CA ALA A 131 11.81 3.35 -6.91
C ALA A 131 11.57 4.49 -7.91
N HIS A 132 10.31 4.84 -8.22
CA HIS A 132 10.00 6.01 -9.05
C HIS A 132 10.41 7.32 -8.37
N CYS A 133 10.15 7.46 -7.06
CA CYS A 133 10.53 8.65 -6.31
C CYS A 133 12.05 8.80 -6.19
N GLU A 134 12.80 7.70 -6.06
CA GLU A 134 14.28 7.70 -6.02
C GLU A 134 14.91 8.15 -7.36
N GLY A 135 14.19 8.01 -8.47
CA GLY A 135 14.61 8.51 -9.79
C GLY A 135 14.47 10.02 -9.96
N GLY A 136 13.82 10.73 -9.03
CA GLY A 136 13.58 12.17 -9.08
C GLY A 136 14.49 12.97 -8.13
N PRO A 137 14.20 14.26 -7.95
CA PRO A 137 15.00 15.15 -7.11
C PRO A 137 14.67 15.03 -5.61
N TRP A 138 13.71 14.22 -5.25
CA TRP A 138 13.19 14.11 -3.88
C TRP A 138 14.15 13.37 -2.95
N ARG A 139 14.12 13.77 -1.69
CA ARG A 139 15.05 13.32 -0.67
C ARG A 139 14.39 12.64 0.53
N GLN A 140 13.10 12.88 0.74
CA GLN A 140 12.35 12.32 1.85
C GLN A 140 10.97 11.85 1.39
N LEU A 141 10.51 10.74 1.92
CA LEU A 141 9.16 10.24 1.76
C LEU A 141 8.52 10.07 3.14
N ILE A 142 7.35 10.68 3.31
CA ILE A 142 6.57 10.65 4.53
C ILE A 142 5.36 9.75 4.32
N ALA A 143 5.01 8.96 5.31
CA ALA A 143 3.74 8.26 5.38
C ALA A 143 2.93 8.80 6.57
N ASN A 144 1.69 9.18 6.30
CA ASN A 144 0.69 9.55 7.31
C ASN A 144 -0.24 8.34 7.54
N VAL A 145 0.08 7.53 8.54
CA VAL A 145 -0.73 6.35 8.86
C VAL A 145 -1.85 6.75 9.81
N GLY A 146 -3.07 6.79 9.29
CA GLY A 146 -4.28 7.02 10.09
C GLY A 146 -4.55 5.84 11.00
N ASP A 147 -4.77 6.15 12.29
CA ASP A 147 -4.95 5.23 13.41
C ASP A 147 -3.67 4.52 13.87
N SER A 148 -3.26 4.77 15.11
CA SER A 148 -2.12 4.06 15.73
C SER A 148 -2.35 2.55 15.89
N GLY A 149 -3.60 2.09 15.77
CA GLY A 149 -3.99 0.68 15.73
C GLY A 149 -3.90 0.03 14.33
N ASN A 150 -3.55 0.77 13.28
CA ASN A 150 -3.41 0.25 11.93
C ASN A 150 -2.09 -0.53 11.74
N ALA A 151 -1.98 -1.65 12.44
CA ALA A 151 -0.77 -2.49 12.46
C ALA A 151 -0.34 -2.94 11.06
N ALA A 152 -1.29 -3.18 10.15
CA ALA A 152 -1.00 -3.62 8.78
C ALA A 152 -0.25 -2.54 7.99
N SER A 153 -0.70 -1.29 8.05
CA SER A 153 -0.03 -0.17 7.38
C SER A 153 1.34 0.11 8.01
N LEU A 154 1.43 0.12 9.34
CA LEU A 154 2.71 0.33 10.04
C LEU A 154 3.73 -0.76 9.67
N ALA A 155 3.32 -2.03 9.66
CA ALA A 155 4.19 -3.15 9.27
C ALA A 155 4.62 -3.06 7.81
N LEU A 156 3.71 -2.67 6.90
CA LEU A 156 4.01 -2.46 5.48
C LEU A 156 5.11 -1.42 5.30
N HIS A 157 4.94 -0.23 5.89
CA HIS A 157 5.91 0.86 5.75
C HIS A 157 7.25 0.50 6.40
N THR A 158 7.24 -0.11 7.59
CA THR A 158 8.47 -0.61 8.24
C THR A 158 9.20 -1.61 7.34
N ALA A 159 8.50 -2.57 6.73
CA ALA A 159 9.09 -3.55 5.81
C ALA A 159 9.62 -2.92 4.51
N CYS A 160 9.19 -1.70 4.18
CA CYS A 160 9.69 -0.91 3.04
C CYS A 160 10.73 0.15 3.47
N GLY A 161 11.28 0.08 4.69
CA GLY A 161 12.38 0.92 5.13
C GLY A 161 11.99 2.26 5.75
N PHE A 162 10.71 2.45 6.09
CA PHE A 162 10.30 3.61 6.88
C PHE A 162 10.57 3.39 8.37
N VAL A 163 10.88 4.46 9.06
CA VAL A 163 11.00 4.51 10.53
C VAL A 163 9.93 5.45 11.09
N GLN A 164 9.43 5.17 12.26
CA GLN A 164 8.48 6.05 12.92
C GLN A 164 9.18 7.34 13.35
N ALA A 165 8.70 8.47 12.86
CA ALA A 165 9.21 9.80 13.18
C ALA A 165 8.43 10.47 14.33
N GLY A 166 7.17 10.12 14.51
CA GLY A 166 6.35 10.67 15.56
C GLY A 166 4.92 10.15 15.55
N MET A 167 4.12 10.66 16.48
CA MET A 167 2.68 10.39 16.57
C MET A 167 1.94 11.63 17.04
N LEU A 168 0.89 11.97 16.31
CA LEU A 168 -0.05 13.03 16.69
C LEU A 168 -1.28 12.37 17.31
N LYS A 169 -1.52 12.61 18.61
CA LYS A 169 -2.64 12.01 19.32
C LYS A 169 -3.92 12.78 19.07
N SER A 170 -5.01 12.06 18.81
CA SER A 170 -6.38 12.59 18.79
C SER A 170 -6.54 13.77 17.83
N VAL A 171 -5.93 13.71 16.64
CA VAL A 171 -5.97 14.77 15.63
C VAL A 171 -7.09 14.61 14.61
N GLY A 172 -7.67 13.43 14.49
CA GLY A 172 -8.86 13.16 13.70
C GLY A 172 -10.03 12.71 14.56
N PHE A 173 -11.26 12.95 14.09
CA PHE A 173 -12.46 12.41 14.71
C PHE A 173 -13.32 11.73 13.66
N LYS A 174 -13.54 10.42 13.77
CA LYS A 174 -14.29 9.64 12.80
C LYS A 174 -14.93 8.43 13.48
N PHE A 175 -16.10 8.01 13.02
CA PHE A 175 -16.87 6.90 13.62
C PHE A 175 -17.09 7.07 15.15
N GLY A 176 -17.33 8.32 15.59
CA GLY A 176 -17.61 8.61 17.01
C GLY A 176 -16.40 8.51 17.94
N ARG A 177 -15.16 8.44 17.42
CA ARG A 177 -13.95 8.36 18.24
C ARG A 177 -12.82 9.26 17.72
N TRP A 178 -11.95 9.66 18.63
CA TRP A 178 -10.70 10.33 18.29
C TRP A 178 -9.70 9.33 17.68
N ILE A 179 -8.94 9.78 16.71
CA ILE A 179 -8.00 8.97 15.95
C ILE A 179 -6.63 9.65 15.96
N ASP A 180 -5.61 8.86 16.23
CA ASP A 180 -4.20 9.28 16.13
C ASP A 180 -3.73 9.26 14.68
N THR A 181 -2.62 9.95 14.41
CA THR A 181 -1.84 9.78 13.17
C THR A 181 -0.40 9.43 13.52
N VAL A 182 0.10 8.34 12.98
CA VAL A 182 1.50 7.95 13.09
C VAL A 182 2.25 8.48 11.87
N LEU A 183 3.27 9.29 12.10
CA LEU A 183 4.17 9.80 11.08
C LEU A 183 5.32 8.82 10.92
N MET A 184 5.52 8.32 9.70
CA MET A 184 6.67 7.50 9.35
C MET A 184 7.47 8.21 8.26
N GLN A 185 8.78 8.00 8.21
CA GLN A 185 9.69 8.68 7.30
C GLN A 185 10.70 7.70 6.73
N ARG A 186 11.02 7.88 5.45
CA ARG A 186 12.07 7.16 4.75
C ARG A 186 12.90 8.13 3.92
N PRO A 187 14.26 8.10 4.03
CA PRO A 187 15.11 8.83 3.09
C PRO A 187 15.00 8.21 1.69
N LEU A 188 15.04 9.06 0.68
CA LEU A 188 15.12 8.68 -0.74
C LEU A 188 16.53 9.01 -1.26
N SER A 189 17.11 8.09 -2.07
CA SER A 189 18.44 8.28 -2.66
C SER A 189 19.49 8.68 -1.61
N ALA A 190 20.13 9.83 -1.76
CA ALA A 190 21.13 10.34 -0.81
C ALA A 190 20.54 10.96 0.47
N GLY A 191 19.22 11.04 0.60
CA GLY A 191 18.56 11.64 1.77
C GLY A 191 19.07 13.04 2.06
N ASP A 192 19.51 13.28 3.28
CA ASP A 192 20.06 14.55 3.77
C ASP A 192 21.61 14.60 3.76
N THR A 193 22.27 13.56 3.23
CA THR A 193 23.74 13.47 3.23
C THR A 193 24.41 14.40 2.21
N THR A 194 23.66 14.90 1.23
CA THR A 194 24.15 15.85 0.22
C THR A 194 23.12 16.96 -0.01
N ARG A 195 23.60 18.10 -0.54
CA ARG A 195 22.66 19.15 -0.98
C ARG A 195 21.80 18.63 -2.13
N PRO A 196 20.51 18.89 -2.13
CA PRO A 196 19.66 18.62 -3.30
C PRO A 196 20.06 19.53 -4.46
N ALA A 197 20.00 18.99 -5.67
CA ALA A 197 20.29 19.72 -6.89
C ALA A 197 19.20 20.76 -7.23
#